data_db60beb9b351caf97b1b3158f610f950
#
_entry.id   db60beb9b351caf97b1b3158f610f950
#
_cell.length_a   1.000
_cell.length_b   1.000
_cell.length_c   1.000
_cell.angle_alpha   90.00
_cell.angle_beta   90.00
_cell.angle_gamma   90.00
#
_symmetry.space_group_name_H-M   'P 1'
#
loop_
_entity.id
_entity.type
_entity.pdbx_description
1 polymer ?
#
loop_
_entity_poly.entity_id
_entity_poly.type
_entity_poly.pdbx_seq_one_letter_code
_entity_poly.pdbx_strand_id
1 'polypeptide(L)'
;IIDLENEHFDYGMAGEGEFSFLKMVEAILNNDHNEIMKVPGLVKRLSKGEYHINPNHRVHDLNLLPRPARHLVDMEAYFKIGAFHSAKSRSKRVLSVMCSRGCPEKCTFCSTPSMWGQNTRWRSTEHIMDEISNDVRDFRIGEIQFDDDTITVNKKNLYSLCDKLEKVGLPWCTPNGTKVNYHFKKQDEMYK
;
A
#
# COMPACT_ATOMS: atom_id res chain seq x y z
N ILE A 1 -0.90 -12.20 -13.28
CA ILE A 1 -0.09 -13.17 -14.03
C ILE A 1 0.76 -12.34 -14.96
N ILE A 2 2.06 -12.27 -14.68
CA ILE A 2 3.02 -11.59 -15.55
C ILE A 2 3.20 -12.55 -16.73
N ASP A 3 2.96 -12.06 -17.95
CA ASP A 3 3.33 -12.78 -19.17
C ASP A 3 4.86 -12.76 -19.29
N LEU A 4 5.50 -13.70 -18.59
CA LEU A 4 6.95 -13.84 -18.58
C LEU A 4 7.47 -14.47 -19.89
N GLU A 5 6.58 -14.82 -20.82
CA GLU A 5 6.99 -15.21 -22.17
C GLU A 5 7.41 -14.00 -23.02
N ASN A 6 7.08 -12.79 -22.53
CA ASN A 6 7.48 -11.56 -23.17
C ASN A 6 8.97 -11.30 -22.91
N GLU A 7 9.77 -11.21 -23.97
CA GLU A 7 11.23 -10.98 -23.93
C GLU A 7 11.65 -9.59 -23.44
N HIS A 8 10.66 -8.74 -23.08
CA HIS A 8 10.91 -7.35 -22.61
C HIS A 8 11.20 -7.24 -21.11
N PHE A 9 11.12 -8.36 -20.36
CA PHE A 9 11.37 -8.36 -18.92
C PHE A 9 12.49 -9.32 -18.54
N ASP A 10 13.52 -8.83 -17.86
CA ASP A 10 14.62 -9.64 -17.34
C ASP A 10 14.23 -10.36 -16.05
N TYR A 11 13.49 -9.66 -15.19
CA TYR A 11 13.09 -10.12 -13.85
C TYR A 11 11.68 -9.71 -13.51
N GLY A 12 11.00 -10.51 -12.70
CA GLY A 12 9.75 -10.20 -12.02
C GLY A 12 9.94 -10.25 -10.51
N MET A 13 9.03 -9.59 -9.77
CA MET A 13 9.00 -9.62 -8.32
C MET A 13 7.62 -10.04 -7.83
N ALA A 14 7.54 -11.12 -7.05
CA ALA A 14 6.31 -11.57 -6.41
C ALA A 14 6.24 -11.09 -4.97
N GLY A 15 5.07 -10.58 -4.55
CA GLY A 15 4.84 -10.10 -3.19
C GLY A 15 5.23 -8.64 -2.95
N GLU A 16 5.65 -8.32 -1.72
CA GLU A 16 6.03 -6.97 -1.31
C GLU A 16 7.47 -6.67 -1.73
N GLY A 17 7.61 -5.75 -2.67
CA GLY A 17 8.86 -5.54 -3.40
C GLY A 17 9.83 -4.57 -2.75
N GLU A 18 9.44 -3.78 -1.76
CA GLU A 18 10.23 -2.62 -1.32
C GLU A 18 11.67 -2.97 -0.94
N PHE A 19 11.87 -3.97 -0.09
CA PHE A 19 13.21 -4.40 0.29
C PHE A 19 13.84 -5.38 -0.72
N SER A 20 13.01 -6.22 -1.32
CA SER A 20 13.49 -7.21 -2.30
C SER A 20 13.98 -6.54 -3.58
N PHE A 21 13.27 -5.52 -4.05
CA PHE A 21 13.68 -4.76 -5.23
C PHE A 21 14.99 -3.99 -4.97
N LEU A 22 15.16 -3.38 -3.80
CA LEU A 22 16.41 -2.73 -3.42
C LEU A 22 17.59 -3.72 -3.46
N LYS A 23 17.44 -4.89 -2.83
CA LYS A 23 18.47 -5.94 -2.87
C LYS A 23 18.79 -6.40 -4.29
N MET A 24 17.78 -6.53 -5.13
CA MET A 24 17.99 -6.91 -6.52
C MET A 24 18.79 -5.84 -7.27
N VAL A 25 18.43 -4.56 -7.11
CA VAL A 25 19.17 -3.46 -7.75
C VAL A 25 20.63 -3.40 -7.28
N GLU A 26 20.87 -3.53 -5.97
CA GLU A 26 22.23 -3.57 -5.41
C GLU A 26 23.04 -4.74 -5.98
N ALA A 27 22.46 -5.93 -6.08
CA ALA A 27 23.12 -7.09 -6.66
C ALA A 27 23.42 -6.91 -8.16
N ILE A 28 22.52 -6.29 -8.91
CA ILE A 28 22.72 -5.96 -10.34
C ILE A 28 23.88 -4.97 -10.49
N LEU A 29 23.89 -3.89 -9.70
CA LEU A 29 24.95 -2.86 -9.75
C LEU A 29 26.33 -3.44 -9.41
N ASN A 30 26.39 -4.45 -8.54
CA ASN A 30 27.61 -5.15 -8.16
C ASN A 30 27.96 -6.31 -9.11
N ASN A 31 27.18 -6.55 -10.16
CA ASN A 31 27.30 -7.70 -11.06
C ASN A 31 27.31 -9.06 -10.34
N ASP A 32 26.62 -9.17 -9.21
CA ASP A 32 26.54 -10.37 -8.41
C ASP A 32 25.33 -11.22 -8.79
N HIS A 33 25.50 -12.05 -9.81
CA HIS A 33 24.44 -12.94 -10.29
C HIS A 33 23.97 -13.94 -9.22
N ASN A 34 24.84 -14.35 -8.28
CA ASN A 34 24.49 -15.30 -7.23
C ASN A 34 23.55 -14.64 -6.20
N GLU A 35 23.81 -13.39 -5.84
CA GLU A 35 22.91 -12.65 -4.94
C GLU A 35 21.59 -12.31 -5.61
N ILE A 36 21.56 -11.98 -6.91
CA ILE A 36 20.30 -11.79 -7.66
C ILE A 36 19.40 -13.03 -7.49
N MET A 37 19.97 -14.23 -7.69
CA MET A 37 19.20 -15.50 -7.63
C MET A 37 18.68 -15.85 -6.23
N LYS A 38 19.16 -15.17 -5.17
CA LYS A 38 18.71 -15.37 -3.78
C LYS A 38 17.67 -14.33 -3.34
N VAL A 39 17.37 -13.32 -4.16
CA VAL A 39 16.43 -12.25 -3.79
C VAL A 39 15.04 -12.83 -3.51
N PRO A 40 14.45 -12.55 -2.33
CA PRO A 40 13.12 -13.04 -2.01
C PRO A 40 12.08 -12.52 -3.01
N GLY A 41 11.18 -13.38 -3.45
CA GLY A 41 10.14 -13.03 -4.43
C GLY A 41 10.64 -12.88 -5.86
N LEU A 42 11.93 -13.11 -6.13
CA LEU A 42 12.45 -13.08 -7.51
C LEU A 42 11.70 -14.09 -8.39
N VAL A 43 11.33 -13.64 -9.57
CA VAL A 43 10.86 -14.48 -10.67
C VAL A 43 11.75 -14.22 -11.88
N LYS A 44 12.42 -15.25 -12.37
CA LYS A 44 13.32 -15.16 -13.53
C LYS A 44 13.01 -16.30 -14.50
N ARG A 45 12.87 -15.98 -15.77
CA ARG A 45 12.79 -17.00 -16.82
C ARG A 45 14.18 -17.61 -17.06
N LEU A 46 14.29 -18.91 -17.04
CA LEU A 46 15.49 -19.68 -17.37
C LEU A 46 15.47 -20.11 -18.83
N SER A 47 14.35 -20.67 -19.28
CA SER A 47 14.08 -21.06 -20.65
C SER A 47 12.59 -20.96 -20.96
N LYS A 48 12.16 -21.35 -22.17
CA LYS A 48 10.74 -21.33 -22.54
C LYS A 48 9.94 -22.27 -21.62
N GLY A 49 9.02 -21.67 -20.83
CA GLY A 49 8.17 -22.40 -19.89
C GLY A 49 8.86 -22.80 -18.58
N GLU A 50 10.12 -22.44 -18.37
CA GLU A 50 10.86 -22.74 -17.14
C GLU A 50 11.22 -21.47 -16.38
N TYR A 51 10.86 -21.41 -15.10
CA TYR A 51 11.04 -20.24 -14.27
C TYR A 51 11.71 -20.59 -12.95
N HIS A 52 12.63 -19.73 -12.51
CA HIS A 52 13.12 -19.71 -11.15
C HIS A 52 12.24 -18.76 -10.33
N ILE A 53 11.67 -19.28 -9.25
CA ILE A 53 10.76 -18.50 -8.39
C ILE A 53 11.18 -18.68 -6.94
N ASN A 54 11.56 -17.59 -6.31
CA ASN A 54 11.86 -17.58 -4.88
C ASN A 54 10.59 -17.34 -4.04
N PRO A 55 10.51 -17.89 -2.82
CA PRO A 55 9.46 -17.53 -1.88
C PRO A 55 9.41 -16.01 -1.68
N ASN A 56 8.20 -15.46 -1.67
CA ASN A 56 8.03 -14.03 -1.44
C ASN A 56 8.31 -13.66 0.02
N HIS A 57 8.67 -12.41 0.24
CA HIS A 57 8.86 -11.82 1.55
C HIS A 57 7.70 -10.87 1.86
N ARG A 58 7.26 -10.86 3.12
CA ARG A 58 6.30 -9.87 3.63
C ARG A 58 6.96 -8.96 4.63
N VAL A 59 6.73 -7.68 4.50
CA VAL A 59 7.22 -6.68 5.47
C VAL A 59 6.36 -6.78 6.73
N HIS A 60 6.91 -7.32 7.81
CA HIS A 60 6.18 -7.50 9.07
C HIS A 60 5.90 -6.17 9.78
N ASP A 61 6.90 -5.30 9.86
CA ASP A 61 6.77 -3.96 10.42
C ASP A 61 6.72 -2.92 9.31
N LEU A 62 5.53 -2.40 9.04
CA LEU A 62 5.32 -1.39 8.00
C LEU A 62 5.92 -0.02 8.35
N ASN A 63 6.35 0.22 9.60
CA ASN A 63 7.03 1.46 9.97
C ASN A 63 8.47 1.53 9.44
N LEU A 64 9.02 0.39 9.01
CA LEU A 64 10.33 0.34 8.35
C LEU A 64 10.28 0.83 6.89
N LEU A 65 9.08 0.94 6.32
CA LEU A 65 8.93 1.44 4.95
C LEU A 65 9.13 2.95 4.92
N PRO A 66 9.93 3.46 3.99
CA PRO A 66 10.05 4.89 3.81
C PRO A 66 8.72 5.48 3.31
N ARG A 67 8.56 6.79 3.48
CA ARG A 67 7.48 7.55 2.85
C ARG A 67 7.58 7.40 1.32
N PRO A 68 6.45 7.23 0.60
CA PRO A 68 6.47 7.19 -0.86
C PRO A 68 7.18 8.42 -1.45
N ALA A 69 8.08 8.19 -2.39
CA ALA A 69 8.93 9.23 -2.98
C ALA A 69 8.17 10.07 -4.02
N ARG A 70 7.06 10.69 -3.61
CA ARG A 70 6.18 11.48 -4.50
C ARG A 70 6.88 12.65 -5.18
N HIS A 71 7.99 13.12 -4.61
CA HIS A 71 8.83 14.17 -5.20
C HIS A 71 9.57 13.72 -6.49
N LEU A 72 9.61 12.42 -6.78
CA LEU A 72 10.22 11.87 -8.00
C LEU A 72 9.24 11.76 -9.16
N VAL A 73 7.97 12.09 -8.95
CA VAL A 73 6.93 12.04 -9.98
C VAL A 73 6.27 13.42 -10.13
N ASP A 74 5.70 13.69 -11.32
CA ASP A 74 4.95 14.91 -11.55
C ASP A 74 3.56 14.84 -10.89
N MET A 75 3.51 15.20 -9.60
CA MET A 75 2.26 15.21 -8.83
C MET A 75 1.22 16.18 -9.41
N GLU A 76 1.64 17.27 -10.09
CA GLU A 76 0.71 18.20 -10.73
C GLU A 76 -0.02 17.56 -11.91
N ALA A 77 0.68 16.71 -12.68
CA ALA A 77 0.04 15.93 -13.74
C ALA A 77 -1.01 14.97 -13.18
N TYR A 78 -0.72 14.28 -12.07
CA TYR A 78 -1.70 13.41 -11.39
C TYR A 78 -2.93 14.19 -10.91
N PHE A 79 -2.75 15.34 -10.27
CA PHE A 79 -3.88 16.18 -9.83
C PHE A 79 -4.71 16.71 -11.00
N LYS A 80 -4.07 16.99 -12.13
CA LYS A 80 -4.71 17.49 -13.35
C LYS A 80 -5.58 16.42 -14.01
N ILE A 81 -5.13 15.17 -14.02
CA ILE A 81 -5.89 14.01 -14.54
C ILE A 81 -7.15 13.83 -13.71
N GLY A 82 -7.08 13.99 -12.38
CA GLY A 82 -8.23 13.89 -11.50
C GLY A 82 -8.83 12.48 -11.41
N ALA A 83 -8.05 11.45 -11.68
CA ALA A 83 -8.45 10.05 -11.53
C ALA A 83 -8.32 9.64 -10.05
N PHE A 84 -9.38 9.86 -9.28
CA PHE A 84 -9.43 9.50 -7.87
C PHE A 84 -9.93 8.06 -7.69
N HIS A 85 -9.53 7.41 -6.60
CA HIS A 85 -10.06 6.09 -6.27
C HIS A 85 -11.55 6.17 -5.89
N SER A 86 -11.98 7.21 -5.19
CA SER A 86 -13.39 7.39 -4.85
C SER A 86 -14.18 7.97 -6.03
N ALA A 87 -15.48 7.63 -6.09
CA ALA A 87 -16.39 8.14 -7.12
C ALA A 87 -16.60 9.67 -7.07
N LYS A 88 -16.35 10.30 -5.92
CA LYS A 88 -16.44 11.75 -5.71
C LYS A 88 -15.28 12.21 -4.82
N SER A 89 -14.71 13.37 -5.15
CA SER A 89 -13.73 14.05 -4.34
C SER A 89 -14.15 15.51 -4.12
N ARG A 90 -13.82 16.06 -2.96
CA ARG A 90 -14.02 17.47 -2.62
C ARG A 90 -12.88 18.36 -3.11
N SER A 91 -11.74 17.74 -3.45
CA SER A 91 -10.56 18.43 -3.96
C SER A 91 -10.02 17.72 -5.19
N LYS A 92 -9.37 18.48 -6.08
CA LYS A 92 -8.55 17.90 -7.16
C LYS A 92 -7.19 17.42 -6.67
N ARG A 93 -6.76 17.87 -5.49
CA ARG A 93 -5.47 17.53 -4.89
C ARG A 93 -5.70 16.49 -3.81
N VAL A 94 -5.76 15.25 -4.24
CA VAL A 94 -6.06 14.09 -3.39
C VAL A 94 -4.77 13.37 -3.06
N LEU A 95 -4.61 13.00 -1.79
CA LEU A 95 -3.54 12.15 -1.29
C LEU A 95 -4.08 10.76 -1.01
N SER A 96 -3.55 9.76 -1.71
CA SER A 96 -3.75 8.34 -1.37
C SER A 96 -2.76 7.91 -0.28
N VAL A 97 -3.28 7.34 0.79
CA VAL A 97 -2.50 6.85 1.93
C VAL A 97 -2.93 5.42 2.27
N MET A 98 -1.97 4.56 2.54
CA MET A 98 -2.20 3.21 3.03
C MET A 98 -1.72 3.10 4.48
N CYS A 99 -2.63 2.87 5.41
CA CYS A 99 -2.33 2.73 6.84
C CYS A 99 -1.97 1.29 7.21
N SER A 100 -2.52 0.31 6.48
CA SER A 100 -2.39 -1.11 6.78
C SER A 100 -2.32 -1.96 5.53
N ARG A 101 -1.83 -3.19 5.67
CA ARG A 101 -1.84 -4.23 4.64
C ARG A 101 -2.43 -5.51 5.19
N GLY A 102 -3.28 -6.16 4.39
CA GLY A 102 -3.94 -7.40 4.73
C GLY A 102 -5.36 -7.22 5.24
N CYS A 103 -6.19 -8.24 4.99
CA CYS A 103 -7.59 -8.25 5.39
C CYS A 103 -7.95 -9.64 5.94
N PRO A 104 -8.55 -9.73 7.15
CA PRO A 104 -8.89 -11.02 7.76
C PRO A 104 -10.13 -11.68 7.14
N GLU A 105 -10.83 -10.98 6.26
CA GLU A 105 -12.04 -11.48 5.62
C GLU A 105 -11.72 -12.53 4.54
N LYS A 106 -12.70 -13.42 4.31
CA LYS A 106 -12.58 -14.53 3.37
C LYS A 106 -13.57 -14.40 2.20
N CYS A 107 -13.68 -13.20 1.64
CA CYS A 107 -14.55 -12.95 0.51
C CYS A 107 -14.09 -13.78 -0.69
N THR A 108 -14.99 -14.57 -1.28
CA THR A 108 -14.66 -15.58 -2.31
C THR A 108 -14.11 -14.99 -3.61
N PHE A 109 -14.42 -13.74 -3.89
CA PHE A 109 -13.99 -12.99 -5.08
C PHE A 109 -12.72 -12.14 -4.87
N CYS A 110 -12.26 -11.99 -3.63
CA CYS A 110 -11.23 -11.03 -3.27
C CYS A 110 -9.82 -11.62 -3.34
N SER A 111 -8.91 -10.92 -4.02
CA SER A 111 -7.49 -11.31 -4.14
C SER A 111 -6.61 -10.80 -2.99
N THR A 112 -7.09 -9.89 -2.14
CA THR A 112 -6.31 -9.30 -1.04
C THR A 112 -5.61 -10.32 -0.15
N PRO A 113 -6.26 -11.44 0.28
CA PRO A 113 -5.58 -12.43 1.11
C PRO A 113 -4.38 -13.11 0.42
N SER A 114 -4.39 -13.24 -0.90
CA SER A 114 -3.26 -13.78 -1.66
C SER A 114 -2.12 -12.77 -1.83
N MET A 115 -2.43 -11.48 -1.92
CA MET A 115 -1.44 -10.39 -2.06
C MET A 115 -0.80 -10.04 -0.72
N TRP A 116 -1.61 -9.61 0.25
CA TRP A 116 -1.16 -9.04 1.52
C TRP A 116 -1.24 -10.00 2.70
N GLY A 117 -1.98 -11.12 2.57
CA GLY A 117 -2.29 -12.06 3.64
C GLY A 117 -3.54 -11.69 4.43
N GLN A 118 -3.95 -12.61 5.31
CA GLN A 118 -5.12 -12.43 6.17
C GLN A 118 -4.80 -11.67 7.47
N ASN A 119 -3.54 -11.62 7.89
CA ASN A 119 -3.12 -10.87 9.07
C ASN A 119 -2.92 -9.42 8.70
N THR A 120 -3.71 -8.53 9.30
CA THR A 120 -3.58 -7.10 9.08
C THR A 120 -2.37 -6.56 9.83
N ARG A 121 -1.48 -5.90 9.11
CA ARG A 121 -0.31 -5.19 9.64
C ARG A 121 -0.55 -3.69 9.51
N TRP A 122 -0.33 -2.95 10.57
CA TRP A 122 -0.59 -1.52 10.65
C TRP A 122 0.71 -0.73 10.78
N ARG A 123 0.73 0.44 10.16
CA ARG A 123 1.71 1.49 10.46
C ARG A 123 1.31 2.19 11.77
N SER A 124 2.27 2.68 12.53
CA SER A 124 1.95 3.55 13.67
C SER A 124 1.23 4.82 13.22
N THR A 125 0.38 5.35 14.08
CA THR A 125 -0.33 6.59 13.78
C THR A 125 0.64 7.75 13.55
N GLU A 126 1.77 7.76 14.26
CA GLU A 126 2.85 8.72 14.10
C GLU A 126 3.46 8.66 12.70
N HIS A 127 3.77 7.46 12.21
CA HIS A 127 4.35 7.24 10.90
C HIS A 127 3.38 7.66 9.76
N ILE A 128 2.08 7.38 9.93
CA ILE A 128 1.04 7.82 8.97
C ILE A 128 0.93 9.34 8.97
N MET A 129 0.89 9.96 10.14
CA MET A 129 0.74 11.42 10.27
C MET A 129 1.96 12.19 9.79
N ASP A 130 3.16 11.61 9.93
CA ASP A 130 4.38 12.19 9.35
C ASP A 130 4.27 12.26 7.82
N GLU A 131 3.85 11.18 7.18
CA GLU A 131 3.58 11.19 5.73
C GLU A 131 2.55 12.24 5.35
N ILE A 132 1.38 12.22 5.99
CA ILE A 132 0.28 13.15 5.69
C ILE A 132 0.73 14.61 5.86
N SER A 133 1.36 14.94 6.97
CA SER A 133 1.75 16.33 7.28
C SER A 133 2.76 16.88 6.27
N ASN A 134 3.73 16.06 5.88
CA ASN A 134 4.72 16.42 4.88
C ASN A 134 4.07 16.60 3.49
N ASP A 135 3.23 15.65 3.07
CA ASP A 135 2.63 15.70 1.74
C ASP A 135 1.56 16.82 1.63
N VAL A 136 0.82 17.10 2.70
CA VAL A 136 -0.09 18.25 2.76
C VAL A 136 0.68 19.56 2.55
N ARG A 137 1.82 19.72 3.20
CA ARG A 137 2.68 20.89 3.04
C ARG A 137 3.29 20.97 1.64
N ASP A 138 3.90 19.86 1.19
CA ASP A 138 4.72 19.84 -0.01
C ASP A 138 3.85 19.91 -1.29
N PHE A 139 2.65 19.31 -1.26
CA PHE A 139 1.77 19.20 -2.43
C PHE A 139 0.43 19.93 -2.28
N ARG A 140 0.20 20.69 -1.20
CA ARG A 140 -1.05 21.45 -0.96
C ARG A 140 -2.28 20.53 -1.08
N ILE A 141 -2.25 19.39 -0.43
CA ILE A 141 -3.33 18.41 -0.46
C ILE A 141 -4.62 19.01 0.12
N GLY A 142 -5.74 18.73 -0.50
CA GLY A 142 -7.06 19.19 -0.08
C GLY A 142 -8.03 18.08 0.33
N GLU A 143 -7.65 16.81 0.14
CA GLU A 143 -8.42 15.63 0.57
C GLU A 143 -7.50 14.43 0.73
N ILE A 144 -7.80 13.54 1.70
CA ILE A 144 -7.08 12.30 1.94
C ILE A 144 -7.99 11.11 1.63
N GLN A 145 -7.48 10.13 0.88
CA GLN A 145 -8.16 8.86 0.63
C GLN A 145 -7.33 7.71 1.19
N PHE A 146 -7.93 6.95 2.10
CA PHE A 146 -7.29 5.78 2.70
C PHE A 146 -7.60 4.54 1.88
N ASP A 147 -6.58 4.03 1.18
CA ASP A 147 -6.71 2.91 0.22
C ASP A 147 -6.56 1.54 0.90
N ASP A 148 -6.77 1.49 2.21
CA ASP A 148 -6.77 0.25 2.98
C ASP A 148 -7.89 -0.69 2.54
N ASP A 149 -7.61 -1.99 2.52
CA ASP A 149 -8.64 -3.01 2.23
C ASP A 149 -9.80 -2.97 3.23
N THR A 150 -9.50 -2.73 4.50
CA THR A 150 -10.51 -2.55 5.56
C THR A 150 -9.90 -1.79 6.75
N ILE A 151 -9.99 -0.48 6.74
CA ILE A 151 -9.42 0.39 7.79
C ILE A 151 -10.05 0.17 9.18
N THR A 152 -11.25 -0.41 9.25
CA THR A 152 -11.99 -0.64 10.49
C THR A 152 -11.58 -1.89 11.27
N VAL A 153 -10.63 -2.68 10.78
CA VAL A 153 -10.16 -3.92 11.44
C VAL A 153 -9.60 -3.66 12.83
N ASN A 154 -8.85 -2.56 12.99
CA ASN A 154 -8.25 -2.19 14.27
C ASN A 154 -8.83 -0.89 14.80
N LYS A 155 -9.86 -1.01 15.66
CA LYS A 155 -10.59 0.11 16.26
C LYS A 155 -9.67 1.08 17.02
N LYS A 156 -8.68 0.57 17.78
CA LYS A 156 -7.76 1.41 18.55
C LYS A 156 -6.93 2.31 17.63
N ASN A 157 -6.35 1.73 16.59
CA ASN A 157 -5.52 2.49 15.65
C ASN A 157 -6.37 3.47 14.85
N LEU A 158 -7.58 3.07 14.44
CA LEU A 158 -8.49 3.95 13.72
C LEU A 158 -8.86 5.19 14.56
N TYR A 159 -9.26 5.02 15.81
CA TYR A 159 -9.60 6.16 16.67
C TYR A 159 -8.40 7.08 16.91
N SER A 160 -7.22 6.52 17.19
CA SER A 160 -5.99 7.31 17.30
C SER A 160 -5.68 8.10 16.03
N LEU A 161 -5.97 7.53 14.86
CA LEU A 161 -5.82 8.23 13.58
C LEU A 161 -6.86 9.34 13.43
N CYS A 162 -8.14 9.08 13.74
CA CYS A 162 -9.21 10.06 13.67
C CYS A 162 -8.93 11.29 14.55
N ASP A 163 -8.49 11.09 15.79
CA ASP A 163 -8.14 12.18 16.73
C ASP A 163 -7.04 13.11 16.17
N LYS A 164 -6.12 12.56 15.37
CA LYS A 164 -5.07 13.35 14.73
C LYS A 164 -5.53 14.00 13.43
N LEU A 165 -6.35 13.31 12.64
CA LEU A 165 -6.92 13.86 11.41
C LEU A 165 -7.85 15.04 11.66
N GLU A 166 -8.58 15.04 12.77
CA GLU A 166 -9.39 16.18 13.20
C GLU A 166 -8.56 17.46 13.27
N LYS A 167 -7.32 17.37 13.77
CA LYS A 167 -6.39 18.52 13.86
C LYS A 167 -5.86 18.97 12.50
N VAL A 168 -5.79 18.08 11.53
CA VAL A 168 -5.41 18.41 10.14
C VAL A 168 -6.53 19.19 9.44
N GLY A 169 -7.79 18.90 9.78
CA GLY A 169 -8.96 19.62 9.28
C GLY A 169 -9.26 19.39 7.80
N LEU A 170 -8.68 18.36 7.16
CA LEU A 170 -8.96 18.01 5.77
C LEU A 170 -10.06 16.94 5.68
N PRO A 171 -10.91 17.00 4.66
CA PRO A 171 -11.83 15.91 4.37
C PRO A 171 -11.06 14.64 4.03
N TRP A 172 -11.58 13.51 4.46
CA TRP A 172 -11.03 12.20 4.13
C TRP A 172 -12.13 11.17 3.88
N CYS A 173 -11.79 10.09 3.16
CA CYS A 173 -12.68 8.98 2.91
C CYS A 173 -11.92 7.65 2.79
N THR A 174 -12.70 6.54 2.72
CA THR A 174 -12.22 5.19 2.55
C THR A 174 -12.84 4.58 1.30
N PRO A 175 -12.23 4.76 0.12
CA PRO A 175 -12.83 4.37 -1.17
C PRO A 175 -13.17 2.88 -1.27
N ASN A 176 -12.38 2.00 -0.65
CA ASN A 176 -12.60 0.56 -0.62
C ASN A 176 -13.77 0.14 0.28
N GLY A 177 -14.38 1.11 0.96
CA GLY A 177 -15.49 0.87 1.89
C GLY A 177 -15.03 0.38 3.25
N THR A 178 -16.02 0.14 4.10
CA THR A 178 -15.80 -0.34 5.47
C THR A 178 -16.83 -1.40 5.82
N LYS A 179 -16.46 -2.38 6.63
CA LYS A 179 -17.39 -3.36 7.15
C LYS A 179 -18.15 -2.78 8.34
N VAL A 180 -19.44 -2.52 8.16
CA VAL A 180 -20.30 -1.78 9.09
C VAL A 180 -20.40 -2.42 10.47
N ASN A 181 -20.40 -3.75 10.54
CA ASN A 181 -20.55 -4.50 11.80
C ASN A 181 -19.21 -4.93 12.43
N TYR A 182 -18.09 -4.36 11.95
CA TYR A 182 -16.78 -4.77 12.41
C TYR A 182 -16.51 -4.20 13.81
N HIS A 183 -16.36 -5.09 14.80
CA HIS A 183 -16.08 -4.75 16.20
C HIS A 183 -17.12 -3.89 16.94
N PHE A 184 -18.26 -3.61 16.33
CA PHE A 184 -19.34 -2.90 17.02
C PHE A 184 -20.30 -3.92 17.65
N LYS A 185 -20.27 -4.04 18.95
CA LYS A 185 -21.23 -4.87 19.69
C LYS A 185 -22.63 -4.27 19.77
N LYS A 186 -22.74 -2.93 19.55
CA LYS A 186 -24.01 -2.18 19.49
C LYS A 186 -23.98 -1.27 18.26
N GLN A 187 -24.99 -1.37 17.42
CA GLN A 187 -25.16 -0.55 16.24
C GLN A 187 -25.14 0.97 16.54
N ASP A 188 -25.57 1.34 17.76
CA ASP A 188 -25.74 2.73 18.19
C ASP A 188 -24.41 3.48 18.42
N GLU A 189 -23.28 2.79 18.58
CA GLU A 189 -21.97 3.44 18.76
C GLU A 189 -21.33 3.90 17.46
N MET A 190 -21.82 3.43 16.31
CA MET A 190 -21.22 3.71 15.01
C MET A 190 -21.70 5.03 14.40
N TYR A 191 -22.84 5.54 14.88
CA TYR A 191 -23.49 6.73 14.32
C TYR A 191 -23.40 7.96 15.22
N LYS A 192 -22.63 7.88 16.29
CA LYS A 192 -22.26 9.02 17.15
C LYS A 192 -20.92 9.58 16.75
#